data_30b2b79f43a172fa0f5c30bbbec0022e
#
_entry.id   30b2b79f43a172fa0f5c30bbbec0022e
#
_cell.length_a   1.000
_cell.length_b   1.000
_cell.length_c   1.000
_cell.angle_alpha   90.00
_cell.angle_beta   90.00
_cell.angle_gamma   90.00
#
_symmetry.space_group_name_H-M   'P 1'
#
loop_
_entity.id
_entity.type
_entity.pdbx_description
1 polymer ?
#
loop_
_entity_poly.entity_id
_entity_poly.type
_entity_poly.pdbx_seq_one_letter_code
_entity_poly.pdbx_strand_id
1 'polypeptide(L)'
;MSHDMLAIIWFGLWGVIWTVYFILDGYALGNGMIFPFVTKDRQERNQLQEAIGPFWGGNEVWLITAGGATFAAFPVTYANMFSYLYTPLFLVLLALFARAAGLEFMHKDDSPIWQKTCKWAFAIGSFLIAFLFGVTFANLYYGLQIGKNGYEGNLLSLLNHYGILGGLFFTAIFVASGALWVMIKTTGEVSDRAYKIARPFSMAAAIILAIFYVATANRTNLFQNFTEYPVLFILPVLAMLMSVLALIMVYKHKIGLAFTFVCLTIAMFMTTGFAGMFPRMLPSRINDAYSTTLYNAAGSQLNLKIMFFVAMVMVPIVIGYQLWSYSLFKNKIHKDSAKGYH
;
A
#
# COMPACT_ATOMS: atom_id res chain seq x y z
N MET A 1 -22.73 -22.03 -6.74
CA MET A 1 -21.74 -21.16 -7.41
C MET A 1 -20.79 -22.07 -8.19
N SER A 2 -20.55 -21.76 -9.48
CA SER A 2 -19.56 -22.46 -10.30
C SER A 2 -18.13 -22.18 -9.79
N HIS A 3 -17.16 -23.02 -10.21
CA HIS A 3 -15.74 -22.80 -9.90
C HIS A 3 -15.26 -21.44 -10.41
N ASP A 4 -15.57 -21.09 -11.65
CA ASP A 4 -15.14 -19.83 -12.27
C ASP A 4 -15.75 -18.61 -11.59
N MET A 5 -17.03 -18.69 -11.19
CA MET A 5 -17.67 -17.62 -10.42
C MET A 5 -16.97 -17.39 -9.07
N LEU A 6 -16.58 -18.45 -8.37
CA LEU A 6 -15.83 -18.35 -7.13
C LEU A 6 -14.43 -17.78 -7.36
N ALA A 7 -13.74 -18.18 -8.44
CA ALA A 7 -12.44 -17.63 -8.80
C ALA A 7 -12.50 -16.12 -9.10
N ILE A 8 -13.54 -15.66 -9.81
CA ILE A 8 -13.76 -14.22 -10.08
C ILE A 8 -14.02 -13.45 -8.77
N ILE A 9 -14.87 -13.99 -7.89
CA ILE A 9 -15.13 -13.36 -6.59
C ILE A 9 -13.84 -13.25 -5.78
N TRP A 10 -13.03 -14.32 -5.72
CA TRP A 10 -11.77 -14.30 -4.99
C TRP A 10 -10.73 -13.38 -5.60
N PHE A 11 -10.72 -13.21 -6.92
CA PHE A 11 -9.90 -12.19 -7.57
C PHE A 11 -10.29 -10.77 -7.13
N GLY A 12 -11.58 -10.48 -7.09
CA GLY A 12 -12.09 -9.21 -6.57
C GLY A 12 -11.72 -8.99 -5.10
N LEU A 13 -11.92 -10.00 -4.24
CA LEU A 13 -11.54 -9.95 -2.83
C LEU A 13 -10.03 -9.77 -2.65
N TRP A 14 -9.20 -10.44 -3.45
CA TRP A 14 -7.76 -10.26 -3.47
C TRP A 14 -7.37 -8.81 -3.76
N GLY A 15 -8.00 -8.19 -4.75
CA GLY A 15 -7.81 -6.77 -5.05
C GLY A 15 -8.23 -5.85 -3.90
N VAL A 16 -9.35 -6.17 -3.23
CA VAL A 16 -9.83 -5.42 -2.05
C VAL A 16 -8.84 -5.53 -0.90
N ILE A 17 -8.33 -6.72 -0.57
CA ILE A 17 -7.40 -6.94 0.54
C ILE A 17 -6.11 -6.12 0.33
N TRP A 18 -5.51 -6.16 -0.87
CA TRP A 18 -4.34 -5.33 -1.21
C TRP A 18 -4.64 -3.83 -1.12
N THR A 19 -5.81 -3.42 -1.58
CA THR A 19 -6.25 -2.01 -1.51
C THR A 19 -6.38 -1.55 -0.07
N VAL A 20 -7.00 -2.35 0.80
CA VAL A 20 -7.13 -2.06 2.23
C VAL A 20 -5.76 -1.99 2.90
N TYR A 21 -4.85 -2.92 2.59
CA TYR A 21 -3.47 -2.85 3.10
C TYR A 21 -2.80 -1.52 2.74
N PHE A 22 -2.84 -1.09 1.48
CA PHE A 22 -2.20 0.16 1.07
C PHE A 22 -2.87 1.42 1.61
N ILE A 23 -4.17 1.38 1.90
CA ILE A 23 -4.86 2.48 2.57
C ILE A 23 -4.43 2.56 4.04
N LEU A 24 -4.45 1.44 4.75
CA LEU A 24 -4.24 1.39 6.19
C LEU A 24 -2.74 1.47 6.55
N ASP A 25 -1.90 0.67 5.93
CA ASP A 25 -0.47 0.72 6.22
C ASP A 25 0.25 1.85 5.46
N GLY A 26 -0.34 2.35 4.37
CA GLY A 26 0.20 3.48 3.61
C GLY A 26 0.43 4.72 4.46
N TYR A 27 -0.51 5.10 5.33
CA TYR A 27 -0.28 6.23 6.23
C TYR A 27 0.75 5.91 7.32
N ALA A 28 0.83 4.67 7.78
CA ALA A 28 1.81 4.26 8.78
C ALA A 28 3.24 4.22 8.18
N LEU A 29 3.38 3.74 6.95
CA LEU A 29 4.63 3.84 6.17
C LEU A 29 5.01 5.33 5.93
N GLY A 30 4.04 6.15 5.57
CA GLY A 30 4.22 7.59 5.41
C GLY A 30 4.73 8.26 6.68
N ASN A 31 4.17 7.90 7.84
CA ASN A 31 4.64 8.38 9.14
C ASN A 31 6.10 7.97 9.39
N GLY A 32 6.47 6.72 9.10
CA GLY A 32 7.85 6.27 9.23
C GLY A 32 8.80 7.12 8.38
N MET A 33 8.46 7.33 7.10
CA MET A 33 9.29 8.12 6.18
C MET A 33 9.50 9.55 6.65
N ILE A 34 8.48 10.21 7.21
CA ILE A 34 8.59 11.61 7.65
C ILE A 34 9.09 11.75 9.09
N PHE A 35 9.13 10.68 9.88
CA PHE A 35 9.47 10.68 11.30
C PHE A 35 10.74 11.49 11.63
N PRO A 36 11.88 11.32 10.91
CA PRO A 36 13.08 12.09 11.18
C PRO A 36 12.94 13.59 10.94
N PHE A 37 12.04 14.00 10.08
CA PHE A 37 11.88 15.38 9.62
C PHE A 37 10.87 16.17 10.45
N VAL A 38 9.89 15.48 11.05
CA VAL A 38 8.85 16.13 11.86
C VAL A 38 9.14 16.11 13.36
N THR A 39 10.03 15.23 13.84
CA THR A 39 10.39 15.13 15.27
C THR A 39 11.79 15.65 15.57
N LYS A 40 11.92 16.58 16.52
CA LYS A 40 13.19 17.17 16.94
C LYS A 40 13.67 16.65 18.29
N ASP A 41 12.77 16.51 19.25
CA ASP A 41 13.07 16.10 20.62
C ASP A 41 12.38 14.77 21.01
N ARG A 42 12.62 14.32 22.23
CA ARG A 42 12.04 13.05 22.74
C ARG A 42 10.53 13.11 22.87
N GLN A 43 9.97 14.22 23.34
CA GLN A 43 8.52 14.35 23.52
C GLN A 43 7.78 14.34 22.19
N GLU A 44 8.33 14.97 21.15
CA GLU A 44 7.78 14.92 19.80
C GLU A 44 7.84 13.52 19.18
N ARG A 45 8.93 12.77 19.49
CA ARG A 45 9.00 11.34 19.08
C ARG A 45 7.94 10.52 19.77
N ASN A 46 7.76 10.69 21.08
CA ASN A 46 6.71 10.03 21.85
C ASN A 46 5.33 10.35 21.26
N GLN A 47 5.06 11.64 21.00
CA GLN A 47 3.79 12.09 20.41
C GLN A 47 3.49 11.39 19.08
N LEU A 48 4.48 11.27 18.21
CA LEU A 48 4.28 10.64 16.91
C LEU A 48 4.19 9.12 17.01
N GLN A 49 4.92 8.48 17.93
CA GLN A 49 4.80 7.05 18.19
C GLN A 49 3.42 6.67 18.74
N GLU A 50 2.86 7.44 19.68
CA GLU A 50 1.49 7.23 20.16
C GLU A 50 0.45 7.42 19.04
N ALA A 51 0.72 8.28 18.06
CA ALA A 51 -0.18 8.49 16.92
C ALA A 51 -0.25 7.29 15.97
N ILE A 52 0.75 6.41 16.00
CA ILE A 52 0.86 5.26 15.09
C ILE A 52 0.75 3.95 15.85
N GLY A 53 1.29 3.88 17.07
CA GLY A 53 1.46 2.67 17.87
C GLY A 53 0.24 1.77 17.93
N PRO A 54 -0.95 2.28 18.25
CA PRO A 54 -2.15 1.45 18.35
C PRO A 54 -2.61 0.82 17.04
N PHE A 55 -2.08 1.26 15.89
CA PHE A 55 -2.63 0.92 14.57
C PHE A 55 -1.68 0.12 13.69
N TRP A 56 -0.36 0.38 13.75
CA TRP A 56 0.58 -0.13 12.76
C TRP A 56 0.61 -1.65 12.65
N GLY A 57 0.61 -2.36 13.79
CA GLY A 57 0.60 -3.82 13.80
C GLY A 57 -0.70 -4.39 13.20
N GLY A 58 -1.86 -3.80 13.53
CA GLY A 58 -3.15 -4.17 12.95
C GLY A 58 -3.24 -3.89 11.44
N ASN A 59 -2.54 -2.87 10.96
CA ASN A 59 -2.47 -2.54 9.53
C ASN A 59 -1.61 -3.56 8.76
N GLU A 60 -0.48 -3.99 9.34
CA GLU A 60 0.39 -5.02 8.72
C GLU A 60 -0.29 -6.39 8.59
N VAL A 61 -1.27 -6.70 9.44
CA VAL A 61 -2.04 -7.95 9.33
C VAL A 61 -2.73 -8.08 7.96
N TRP A 62 -3.10 -6.97 7.33
CA TRP A 62 -3.69 -7.01 5.98
C TRP A 62 -2.70 -7.49 4.92
N LEU A 63 -1.39 -7.23 5.08
CA LEU A 63 -0.35 -7.80 4.22
C LEU A 63 -0.27 -9.33 4.36
N ILE A 64 -0.29 -9.82 5.61
CA ILE A 64 -0.30 -11.27 5.90
C ILE A 64 -1.59 -11.89 5.34
N THR A 65 -2.71 -11.20 5.49
CA THR A 65 -4.00 -11.63 4.93
C THR A 65 -3.96 -11.71 3.40
N ALA A 66 -3.35 -10.72 2.74
CA ALA A 66 -3.18 -10.73 1.29
C ALA A 66 -2.35 -11.93 0.81
N GLY A 67 -1.21 -12.19 1.49
CA GLY A 67 -0.38 -13.38 1.21
C GLY A 67 -1.12 -14.69 1.47
N GLY A 68 -1.79 -14.80 2.63
CA GLY A 68 -2.57 -15.99 3.01
C GLY A 68 -3.75 -16.26 2.09
N ALA A 69 -4.49 -15.21 1.69
CA ALA A 69 -5.59 -15.33 0.73
C ALA A 69 -5.07 -15.75 -0.66
N THR A 70 -3.92 -15.22 -1.09
CA THR A 70 -3.27 -15.66 -2.34
C THR A 70 -2.89 -17.13 -2.27
N PHE A 71 -2.26 -17.57 -1.16
CA PHE A 71 -1.88 -18.96 -0.95
C PHE A 71 -3.08 -19.90 -1.01
N ALA A 72 -4.15 -19.55 -0.32
CA ALA A 72 -5.29 -20.43 -0.15
C ALA A 72 -6.23 -20.42 -1.37
N ALA A 73 -6.50 -19.26 -1.99
CA ALA A 73 -7.40 -19.17 -3.13
C ALA A 73 -6.70 -19.46 -4.48
N PHE A 74 -5.43 -19.04 -4.61
CA PHE A 74 -4.66 -19.11 -5.86
C PHE A 74 -3.25 -19.68 -5.63
N PRO A 75 -3.13 -20.97 -5.25
CA PRO A 75 -1.86 -21.56 -4.85
C PRO A 75 -0.76 -21.48 -5.94
N VAL A 76 -1.13 -21.60 -7.21
CA VAL A 76 -0.20 -21.45 -8.34
C VAL A 76 0.32 -20.01 -8.45
N THR A 77 -0.57 -19.02 -8.30
CA THR A 77 -0.16 -17.60 -8.27
C THR A 77 0.77 -17.33 -7.10
N TYR A 78 0.47 -17.87 -5.91
CA TYR A 78 1.33 -17.73 -4.74
C TYR A 78 2.73 -18.28 -5.01
N ALA A 79 2.82 -19.53 -5.47
CA ALA A 79 4.10 -20.18 -5.76
C ALA A 79 4.92 -19.39 -6.81
N ASN A 80 4.28 -18.98 -7.91
CA ASN A 80 4.92 -18.19 -8.96
C ASN A 80 5.36 -16.81 -8.47
N MET A 81 4.50 -16.10 -7.72
CA MET A 81 4.80 -14.78 -7.19
C MET A 81 6.01 -14.81 -6.25
N PHE A 82 6.04 -15.75 -5.31
CA PHE A 82 7.18 -15.90 -4.40
C PHE A 82 8.46 -16.39 -5.08
N SER A 83 8.34 -17.17 -6.15
CA SER A 83 9.50 -17.58 -6.94
C SER A 83 10.03 -16.44 -7.82
N TYR A 84 9.17 -15.77 -8.57
CA TYR A 84 9.55 -14.75 -9.54
C TYR A 84 9.97 -13.44 -8.87
N LEU A 85 9.33 -13.08 -7.77
CA LEU A 85 9.59 -11.87 -7.00
C LEU A 85 10.34 -12.16 -5.69
N TYR A 86 11.08 -13.28 -5.62
CA TYR A 86 11.79 -13.71 -4.39
C TYR A 86 12.67 -12.59 -3.83
N THR A 87 13.54 -12.02 -4.65
CA THR A 87 14.47 -10.97 -4.19
C THR A 87 13.78 -9.71 -3.69
N PRO A 88 12.83 -9.08 -4.44
CA PRO A 88 12.13 -7.89 -3.92
C PRO A 88 11.29 -8.22 -2.68
N LEU A 89 10.63 -9.38 -2.61
CA LEU A 89 9.86 -9.77 -1.42
C LEU A 89 10.76 -10.01 -0.21
N PHE A 90 11.94 -10.60 -0.39
CA PHE A 90 12.93 -10.74 0.67
C PHE A 90 13.45 -9.38 1.18
N LEU A 91 13.69 -8.43 0.28
CA LEU A 91 14.07 -7.07 0.67
C LEU A 91 12.93 -6.35 1.41
N VAL A 92 11.68 -6.55 1.01
CA VAL A 92 10.51 -6.04 1.76
C VAL A 92 10.47 -6.65 3.16
N LEU A 93 10.71 -7.96 3.30
CA LEU A 93 10.74 -8.61 4.62
C LEU A 93 11.83 -8.03 5.53
N LEU A 94 13.04 -7.82 5.01
CA LEU A 94 14.12 -7.18 5.77
C LEU A 94 13.76 -5.74 6.15
N ALA A 95 13.10 -5.01 5.26
CA ALA A 95 12.64 -3.65 5.53
C ALA A 95 11.52 -3.61 6.59
N LEU A 96 10.62 -4.60 6.61
CA LEU A 96 9.61 -4.76 7.66
C LEU A 96 10.26 -5.00 9.02
N PHE A 97 11.29 -5.86 9.11
CA PHE A 97 12.05 -6.06 10.35
C PHE A 97 12.75 -4.78 10.81
N ALA A 98 13.41 -4.06 9.90
CA ALA A 98 14.07 -2.81 10.23
C ALA A 98 13.07 -1.74 10.71
N ARG A 99 11.90 -1.65 10.07
CA ARG A 99 10.79 -0.76 10.45
C ARG A 99 10.27 -1.09 11.84
N ALA A 100 9.90 -2.34 12.07
CA ALA A 100 9.35 -2.80 13.36
C ALA A 100 10.36 -2.60 14.50
N ALA A 101 11.62 -3.02 14.31
CA ALA A 101 12.68 -2.85 15.30
C ALA A 101 12.94 -1.35 15.57
N GLY A 102 12.96 -0.52 14.51
CA GLY A 102 13.17 0.92 14.66
C GLY A 102 12.07 1.60 15.47
N LEU A 103 10.81 1.20 15.31
CA LEU A 103 9.69 1.75 16.05
C LEU A 103 9.66 1.24 17.52
N GLU A 104 9.76 -0.08 17.73
CA GLU A 104 9.54 -0.72 19.04
C GLU A 104 10.73 -0.57 19.99
N PHE A 105 11.97 -0.56 19.46
CA PHE A 105 13.15 -0.53 20.31
C PHE A 105 13.74 0.88 20.53
N MET A 106 13.15 1.90 19.94
CA MET A 106 13.66 3.27 20.02
C MET A 106 13.85 3.77 21.47
N HIS A 107 12.97 3.36 22.39
CA HIS A 107 12.99 3.79 23.81
C HIS A 107 13.65 2.80 24.77
N LYS A 108 14.22 1.71 24.26
CA LYS A 108 14.86 0.69 25.12
C LYS A 108 16.25 1.09 25.58
N ASP A 109 16.86 2.12 24.93
CA ASP A 109 18.14 2.69 25.32
C ASP A 109 18.11 4.21 25.11
N ASP A 110 18.62 4.95 26.08
CA ASP A 110 18.70 6.43 26.08
C ASP A 110 19.91 6.95 25.28
N SER A 111 20.78 6.08 24.78
CA SER A 111 21.92 6.45 23.95
C SER A 111 21.49 7.24 22.71
N PRO A 112 22.06 8.43 22.46
CA PRO A 112 21.72 9.21 21.26
C PRO A 112 21.99 8.48 19.96
N ILE A 113 23.01 7.59 19.93
CA ILE A 113 23.37 6.78 18.76
C ILE A 113 22.25 5.76 18.50
N TRP A 114 21.79 5.06 19.57
CA TRP A 114 20.71 4.09 19.47
C TRP A 114 19.44 4.73 18.95
N GLN A 115 19.00 5.82 19.56
CA GLN A 115 17.79 6.54 19.15
C GLN A 115 17.86 7.05 17.70
N LYS A 116 19.04 7.53 17.28
CA LYS A 116 19.27 7.95 15.89
C LYS A 116 19.18 6.74 14.94
N THR A 117 19.80 5.62 15.30
CA THR A 117 19.78 4.39 14.50
C THR A 117 18.34 3.87 14.34
N CYS A 118 17.59 3.74 15.43
CA CYS A 118 16.19 3.30 15.40
C CYS A 118 15.31 4.24 14.57
N LYS A 119 15.48 5.54 14.74
CA LYS A 119 14.78 6.57 13.96
C LYS A 119 14.98 6.40 12.45
N TRP A 120 16.22 6.18 12.02
CA TRP A 120 16.51 6.00 10.60
C TRP A 120 16.16 4.60 10.10
N ALA A 121 16.26 3.56 10.92
CA ALA A 121 15.79 2.22 10.57
C ALA A 121 14.29 2.22 10.30
N PHE A 122 13.50 2.92 11.14
CA PHE A 122 12.07 3.11 10.94
C PHE A 122 11.78 3.85 9.62
N ALA A 123 12.50 4.94 9.35
CA ALA A 123 12.27 5.75 8.15
C ALA A 123 12.69 5.03 6.85
N ILE A 124 13.88 4.45 6.83
CA ILE A 124 14.42 3.76 5.65
C ILE A 124 13.63 2.47 5.39
N GLY A 125 13.30 1.70 6.45
CA GLY A 125 12.45 0.52 6.32
C GLY A 125 11.10 0.87 5.71
N SER A 126 10.43 1.91 6.21
CA SER A 126 9.16 2.39 5.66
C SER A 126 9.25 2.85 4.20
N PHE A 127 10.32 3.55 3.84
CA PHE A 127 10.57 3.96 2.45
C PHE A 127 10.78 2.76 1.53
N LEU A 128 11.62 1.81 1.94
CA LEU A 128 11.90 0.63 1.12
C LEU A 128 10.65 -0.20 0.88
N ILE A 129 9.80 -0.40 1.90
CA ILE A 129 8.53 -1.11 1.75
C ILE A 129 7.63 -0.39 0.74
N ALA A 130 7.41 0.91 0.92
CA ALA A 130 6.58 1.71 0.03
C ALA A 130 7.08 1.70 -1.41
N PHE A 131 8.37 1.94 -1.61
CA PHE A 131 9.00 2.00 -2.93
C PHE A 131 8.97 0.64 -3.64
N LEU A 132 9.35 -0.44 -2.93
CA LEU A 132 9.41 -1.78 -3.52
C LEU A 132 8.01 -2.32 -3.85
N PHE A 133 6.99 -2.06 -3.04
CA PHE A 133 5.62 -2.41 -3.42
C PHE A 133 5.15 -1.60 -4.63
N GLY A 134 5.46 -0.31 -4.69
CA GLY A 134 5.13 0.50 -5.87
C GLY A 134 5.80 -0.02 -7.15
N VAL A 135 7.09 -0.39 -7.06
CA VAL A 135 7.82 -1.05 -8.16
C VAL A 135 7.17 -2.38 -8.54
N THR A 136 6.80 -3.19 -7.55
CA THR A 136 6.21 -4.52 -7.78
C THR A 136 4.86 -4.41 -8.47
N PHE A 137 3.94 -3.58 -7.96
CA PHE A 137 2.61 -3.42 -8.56
C PHE A 137 2.66 -2.76 -9.93
N ALA A 138 3.57 -1.80 -10.15
CA ALA A 138 3.78 -1.26 -11.48
C ALA A 138 4.25 -2.35 -12.47
N ASN A 139 5.17 -3.22 -12.07
CA ASN A 139 5.61 -4.32 -12.93
C ASN A 139 4.52 -5.39 -13.13
N LEU A 140 3.63 -5.62 -12.17
CA LEU A 140 2.43 -6.43 -12.40
C LEU A 140 1.53 -5.78 -13.48
N TYR A 141 1.35 -4.47 -13.44
CA TYR A 141 0.55 -3.75 -14.46
C TYR A 141 1.24 -3.70 -15.83
N TYR A 142 2.56 -3.68 -15.87
CA TYR A 142 3.35 -3.73 -17.11
C TYR A 142 3.43 -5.15 -17.70
N GLY A 143 3.27 -6.17 -16.88
CA GLY A 143 3.58 -7.56 -17.17
C GLY A 143 5.01 -7.94 -16.81
N LEU A 144 5.17 -9.11 -16.23
CA LEU A 144 6.46 -9.68 -15.86
C LEU A 144 7.14 -10.35 -17.07
N GLN A 145 8.46 -10.54 -17.01
CA GLN A 145 9.19 -11.28 -18.03
C GLN A 145 9.01 -12.80 -17.82
N ILE A 146 7.81 -13.31 -18.09
CA ILE A 146 7.49 -14.73 -17.96
C ILE A 146 7.57 -15.35 -19.34
N GLY A 147 8.57 -16.23 -19.57
CA GLY A 147 8.74 -16.98 -20.81
C GLY A 147 8.26 -18.42 -20.68
N LYS A 148 8.59 -19.25 -21.69
CA LYS A 148 8.20 -20.66 -21.73
C LYS A 148 8.72 -21.47 -20.54
N ASN A 149 9.89 -21.11 -20.02
CA ASN A 149 10.57 -21.84 -18.94
C ASN A 149 10.38 -21.16 -17.56
N GLY A 150 9.46 -20.24 -17.42
CA GLY A 150 9.19 -19.47 -16.21
C GLY A 150 9.71 -18.03 -16.27
N TYR A 151 10.11 -17.48 -15.12
CA TYR A 151 10.54 -16.09 -15.02
C TYR A 151 11.97 -15.89 -15.55
N GLU A 152 12.13 -15.02 -16.53
CA GLU A 152 13.40 -14.69 -17.19
C GLU A 152 13.97 -13.33 -16.73
N GLY A 153 13.28 -12.66 -15.79
CA GLY A 153 13.70 -11.38 -15.23
C GLY A 153 14.60 -11.53 -14.00
N ASN A 154 15.04 -10.38 -13.50
CA ASN A 154 15.78 -10.24 -12.24
C ASN A 154 15.35 -8.95 -11.51
N LEU A 155 15.94 -8.67 -10.34
CA LEU A 155 15.63 -7.48 -9.57
C LEU A 155 15.83 -6.19 -10.38
N LEU A 156 16.92 -6.10 -11.15
CA LEU A 156 17.22 -4.92 -11.96
C LEU A 156 16.22 -4.72 -13.10
N SER A 157 15.68 -5.81 -13.65
CA SER A 157 14.64 -5.73 -14.69
C SER A 157 13.32 -5.15 -14.17
N LEU A 158 13.06 -5.26 -12.85
CA LEU A 158 11.91 -4.64 -12.18
C LEU A 158 12.14 -3.15 -11.93
N LEU A 159 13.39 -2.70 -11.79
CA LEU A 159 13.75 -1.28 -11.65
C LEU A 159 13.80 -0.55 -13.00
N ASN A 160 12.92 -0.92 -13.92
CA ASN A 160 12.71 -0.18 -15.16
C ASN A 160 11.98 1.16 -14.89
N HIS A 161 11.96 2.05 -15.89
CA HIS A 161 11.37 3.39 -15.75
C HIS A 161 9.92 3.39 -15.27
N TYR A 162 9.12 2.41 -15.71
CA TYR A 162 7.72 2.28 -15.30
C TYR A 162 7.60 1.75 -13.87
N GLY A 163 8.43 0.78 -13.50
CA GLY A 163 8.53 0.29 -12.12
C GLY A 163 8.95 1.39 -11.14
N ILE A 164 10.01 2.15 -11.48
CA ILE A 164 10.48 3.28 -10.67
C ILE A 164 9.38 4.33 -10.52
N LEU A 165 8.64 4.63 -11.59
CA LEU A 165 7.53 5.59 -11.55
C LEU A 165 6.44 5.14 -10.56
N GLY A 166 6.10 3.84 -10.54
CA GLY A 166 5.20 3.26 -9.53
C GLY A 166 5.75 3.36 -8.10
N GLY A 167 7.04 3.09 -7.92
CA GLY A 167 7.73 3.25 -6.63
C GLY A 167 7.68 4.70 -6.13
N LEU A 168 7.92 5.66 -7.00
CA LEU A 168 7.82 7.09 -6.69
C LEU A 168 6.38 7.51 -6.37
N PHE A 169 5.38 6.98 -7.08
CA PHE A 169 3.98 7.26 -6.79
C PHE A 169 3.58 6.76 -5.40
N PHE A 170 3.90 5.50 -5.06
CA PHE A 170 3.60 4.95 -3.73
C PHE A 170 4.32 5.72 -2.63
N THR A 171 5.59 6.06 -2.83
CA THR A 171 6.33 6.90 -1.88
C THR A 171 5.64 8.25 -1.68
N ALA A 172 5.29 8.95 -2.75
CA ALA A 172 4.69 10.27 -2.66
C ALA A 172 3.30 10.25 -2.01
N ILE A 173 2.43 9.30 -2.41
CA ILE A 173 1.07 9.21 -1.89
C ILE A 173 1.05 8.77 -0.41
N PHE A 174 1.96 7.86 -0.01
CA PHE A 174 2.05 7.42 1.38
C PHE A 174 2.66 8.49 2.29
N VAL A 175 3.67 9.24 1.82
CA VAL A 175 4.18 10.41 2.56
C VAL A 175 3.07 11.44 2.76
N ALA A 176 2.28 11.74 1.73
CA ALA A 176 1.14 12.65 1.84
C ALA A 176 0.10 12.11 2.85
N SER A 177 -0.26 10.83 2.75
CA SER A 177 -1.19 10.15 3.66
C SER A 177 -0.70 10.19 5.10
N GLY A 178 0.58 9.85 5.34
CA GLY A 178 1.20 9.87 6.66
C GLY A 178 1.25 11.26 7.26
N ALA A 179 1.62 12.27 6.48
CA ALA A 179 1.65 13.65 6.94
C ALA A 179 0.24 14.15 7.34
N LEU A 180 -0.80 13.80 6.57
CA LEU A 180 -2.18 14.10 6.91
C LEU A 180 -2.64 13.37 8.18
N TRP A 181 -2.24 12.11 8.36
CA TRP A 181 -2.53 11.35 9.57
C TRP A 181 -1.89 12.00 10.81
N VAL A 182 -0.62 12.44 10.71
CA VAL A 182 0.04 13.21 11.79
C VAL A 182 -0.78 14.42 12.16
N MET A 183 -1.26 15.19 11.20
CA MET A 183 -2.06 16.39 11.45
C MET A 183 -3.43 16.07 12.08
N ILE A 184 -4.02 14.91 11.77
CA ILE A 184 -5.27 14.45 12.39
C ILE A 184 -5.03 14.09 13.86
N LYS A 185 -3.88 13.46 14.16
CA LYS A 185 -3.60 12.85 15.46
C LYS A 185 -2.79 13.71 16.41
N THR A 186 -2.06 14.70 15.93
CA THR A 186 -1.16 15.50 16.75
C THR A 186 -1.53 16.99 16.73
N THR A 187 -0.93 17.74 17.65
CA THR A 187 -1.04 19.20 17.74
C THR A 187 0.34 19.84 17.84
N GLY A 188 0.43 21.15 17.65
CA GLY A 188 1.66 21.94 17.81
C GLY A 188 2.63 21.77 16.63
N GLU A 189 3.90 21.96 16.90
CA GLU A 189 4.96 22.04 15.88
C GLU A 189 5.11 20.78 15.02
N VAL A 190 4.83 19.59 15.57
CA VAL A 190 4.85 18.33 14.80
C VAL A 190 3.80 18.38 13.69
N SER A 191 2.59 18.81 14.01
CA SER A 191 1.50 19.00 13.04
C SER A 191 1.86 20.05 11.98
N ASP A 192 2.47 21.17 12.37
CA ASP A 192 2.86 22.24 11.45
C ASP A 192 3.96 21.80 10.48
N ARG A 193 4.94 21.04 10.97
CA ARG A 193 5.97 20.45 10.10
C ARG A 193 5.39 19.39 9.17
N ALA A 194 4.44 18.58 9.63
CA ALA A 194 3.73 17.63 8.79
C ALA A 194 2.94 18.33 7.66
N TYR A 195 2.30 19.47 7.95
CA TYR A 195 1.63 20.27 6.92
C TYR A 195 2.57 20.74 5.81
N LYS A 196 3.79 21.20 6.19
CA LYS A 196 4.81 21.62 5.22
C LYS A 196 5.24 20.49 4.29
N ILE A 197 5.14 19.23 4.74
CA ILE A 197 5.43 18.03 3.95
C ILE A 197 4.20 17.60 3.14
N ALA A 198 3.00 17.63 3.73
CA ALA A 198 1.77 17.21 3.06
C ALA A 198 1.53 17.94 1.73
N ARG A 199 1.78 19.25 1.68
CA ARG A 199 1.54 20.09 0.49
C ARG A 199 2.35 19.64 -0.74
N PRO A 200 3.69 19.63 -0.71
CA PRO A 200 4.47 19.24 -1.89
C PRO A 200 4.28 17.78 -2.25
N PHE A 201 4.11 16.88 -1.29
CA PHE A 201 3.93 15.46 -1.59
C PHE A 201 2.53 15.12 -2.13
N SER A 202 1.46 15.81 -1.72
CA SER A 202 0.15 15.69 -2.37
C SER A 202 0.19 16.19 -3.81
N MET A 203 0.93 17.28 -4.08
CA MET A 203 1.12 17.77 -5.44
C MET A 203 1.97 16.81 -6.27
N ALA A 204 3.07 16.31 -5.71
CA ALA A 204 3.92 15.32 -6.38
C ALA A 204 3.13 14.04 -6.70
N ALA A 205 2.34 13.53 -5.77
CA ALA A 205 1.50 12.35 -5.99
C ALA A 205 0.53 12.55 -7.16
N ALA A 206 -0.13 13.72 -7.25
CA ALA A 206 -1.05 14.02 -8.37
C ALA A 206 -0.32 14.09 -9.72
N ILE A 207 0.84 14.73 -9.76
CA ILE A 207 1.66 14.83 -11.00
C ILE A 207 2.17 13.46 -11.40
N ILE A 208 2.74 12.70 -10.46
CA ILE A 208 3.29 11.37 -10.76
C ILE A 208 2.18 10.42 -11.21
N LEU A 209 0.98 10.49 -10.61
CA LEU A 209 -0.18 9.69 -11.02
C LEU A 209 -0.58 10.01 -12.47
N ALA A 210 -0.60 11.28 -12.86
CA ALA A 210 -0.89 11.67 -14.24
C ALA A 210 0.15 11.10 -15.22
N ILE A 211 1.44 11.26 -14.90
CA ILE A 211 2.53 10.69 -15.69
C ILE A 211 2.43 9.16 -15.75
N PHE A 212 2.08 8.51 -14.63
CA PHE A 212 1.90 7.06 -14.57
C PHE A 212 0.80 6.57 -15.51
N TYR A 213 -0.36 7.23 -15.55
CA TYR A 213 -1.45 6.84 -16.45
C TYR A 213 -1.12 7.11 -17.92
N VAL A 214 -0.40 8.20 -18.24
CA VAL A 214 0.12 8.44 -19.59
C VAL A 214 1.13 7.35 -19.99
N ALA A 215 2.04 6.99 -19.07
CA ALA A 215 2.98 5.90 -19.30
C ALA A 215 2.27 4.55 -19.46
N THR A 216 1.23 4.28 -18.65
CA THR A 216 0.40 3.08 -18.75
C THR A 216 -0.23 2.96 -20.13
N ALA A 217 -0.86 4.01 -20.63
CA ALA A 217 -1.51 4.02 -21.93
C ALA A 217 -0.54 3.77 -23.10
N ASN A 218 0.70 4.26 -22.99
CA ASN A 218 1.68 4.18 -24.08
C ASN A 218 2.61 2.95 -24.01
N ARG A 219 2.74 2.33 -22.83
CA ARG A 219 3.76 1.30 -22.60
C ARG A 219 3.24 -0.04 -22.16
N THR A 220 1.95 -0.13 -21.83
CA THR A 220 1.35 -1.37 -21.28
C THR A 220 0.08 -1.73 -22.02
N ASN A 221 -0.32 -2.98 -21.91
CA ASN A 221 -1.62 -3.47 -22.37
C ASN A 221 -2.71 -3.39 -21.29
N LEU A 222 -2.46 -2.68 -20.17
CA LEU A 222 -3.37 -2.62 -19.04
C LEU A 222 -4.75 -2.07 -19.43
N PHE A 223 -4.81 -1.10 -20.34
CA PHE A 223 -6.05 -0.50 -20.80
C PHE A 223 -6.76 -1.28 -21.93
N GLN A 224 -6.30 -2.48 -22.28
CA GLN A 224 -6.98 -3.31 -23.26
C GLN A 224 -8.43 -3.63 -22.84
N ASN A 225 -8.65 -4.03 -21.58
CA ASN A 225 -9.98 -4.26 -21.02
C ASN A 225 -10.85 -2.99 -21.02
N PHE A 226 -10.22 -1.82 -20.89
CA PHE A 226 -10.92 -0.53 -20.87
C PHE A 226 -11.41 -0.12 -22.28
N THR A 227 -10.70 -0.54 -23.34
CA THR A 227 -11.19 -0.33 -24.72
C THR A 227 -12.36 -1.26 -25.04
N GLU A 228 -12.36 -2.46 -24.49
CA GLU A 228 -13.47 -3.41 -24.63
C GLU A 228 -14.69 -3.01 -23.78
N TYR A 229 -14.45 -2.51 -22.56
CA TYR A 229 -15.46 -2.02 -21.63
C TYR A 229 -15.21 -0.55 -21.26
N PRO A 230 -15.63 0.43 -22.08
CA PRO A 230 -15.27 1.85 -21.90
C PRO A 230 -15.70 2.47 -20.56
N VAL A 231 -16.72 1.90 -19.91
CA VAL A 231 -17.16 2.33 -18.56
C VAL A 231 -16.03 2.23 -17.53
N LEU A 232 -15.05 1.35 -17.71
CA LEU A 232 -13.93 1.19 -16.80
C LEU A 232 -13.04 2.43 -16.76
N PHE A 233 -13.02 3.29 -17.80
CA PHE A 233 -12.27 4.55 -17.78
C PHE A 233 -12.71 5.52 -16.67
N ILE A 234 -13.87 5.29 -16.07
CA ILE A 234 -14.28 6.05 -14.88
C ILE A 234 -13.30 5.88 -13.71
N LEU A 235 -12.64 4.72 -13.59
CA LEU A 235 -11.72 4.40 -12.49
C LEU A 235 -10.46 5.29 -12.48
N PRO A 236 -9.65 5.36 -13.57
CA PRO A 236 -8.49 6.25 -13.60
C PRO A 236 -8.90 7.73 -13.55
N VAL A 237 -10.05 8.10 -14.13
CA VAL A 237 -10.57 9.47 -14.06
C VAL A 237 -10.92 9.82 -12.61
N LEU A 238 -11.60 8.93 -11.87
CA LEU A 238 -11.89 9.14 -10.45
C LEU A 238 -10.61 9.19 -9.61
N ALA A 239 -9.60 8.34 -9.89
CA ALA A 239 -8.32 8.39 -9.19
C ALA A 239 -7.66 9.78 -9.33
N MET A 240 -7.63 10.33 -10.55
CA MET A 240 -7.12 11.68 -10.82
C MET A 240 -7.94 12.75 -10.11
N LEU A 241 -9.26 12.67 -10.21
CA LEU A 241 -10.16 13.61 -9.55
C LEU A 241 -9.96 13.62 -8.02
N MET A 242 -9.92 12.43 -7.39
CA MET A 242 -9.71 12.31 -5.94
C MET A 242 -8.33 12.87 -5.54
N SER A 243 -7.29 12.62 -6.33
CA SER A 243 -5.95 13.16 -6.07
C SER A 243 -5.92 14.69 -6.12
N VAL A 244 -6.59 15.30 -7.09
CA VAL A 244 -6.72 16.77 -7.19
C VAL A 244 -7.57 17.33 -6.04
N LEU A 245 -8.68 16.67 -5.69
CA LEU A 245 -9.51 17.07 -4.55
C LEU A 245 -8.73 16.96 -3.22
N ALA A 246 -7.92 15.91 -3.05
CA ALA A 246 -7.03 15.80 -1.90
C ALA A 246 -6.10 17.01 -1.78
N LEU A 247 -5.43 17.38 -2.88
CA LEU A 247 -4.56 18.55 -2.94
C LEU A 247 -5.31 19.83 -2.57
N ILE A 248 -6.48 20.08 -3.16
CA ILE A 248 -7.32 21.24 -2.86
C ILE A 248 -7.69 21.28 -1.37
N MET A 249 -8.06 20.15 -0.77
CA MET A 249 -8.44 20.07 0.64
C MET A 249 -7.25 20.31 1.57
N VAL A 250 -6.03 19.89 1.18
CA VAL A 250 -4.80 20.23 1.91
C VAL A 250 -4.61 21.75 1.96
N TYR A 251 -4.73 22.44 0.83
CA TYR A 251 -4.61 23.91 0.79
C TYR A 251 -5.72 24.63 1.55
N LYS A 252 -6.93 24.06 1.61
CA LYS A 252 -8.05 24.59 2.38
C LYS A 252 -8.01 24.22 3.88
N HIS A 253 -6.94 23.57 4.35
CA HIS A 253 -6.80 23.04 5.73
C HIS A 253 -7.94 22.12 6.19
N LYS A 254 -8.65 21.48 5.26
CA LYS A 254 -9.68 20.47 5.56
C LYS A 254 -9.05 19.07 5.63
N ILE A 255 -8.24 18.84 6.66
CA ILE A 255 -7.32 17.72 6.76
C ILE A 255 -8.01 16.36 6.70
N GLY A 256 -9.13 16.18 7.42
CA GLY A 256 -9.90 14.92 7.38
C GLY A 256 -10.39 14.58 5.98
N LEU A 257 -10.94 15.58 5.24
CA LEU A 257 -11.36 15.38 3.84
C LEU A 257 -10.17 15.11 2.92
N ALA A 258 -9.04 15.81 3.12
CA ALA A 258 -7.83 15.55 2.36
C ALA A 258 -7.37 14.10 2.52
N PHE A 259 -7.33 13.59 3.75
CA PHE A 259 -6.99 12.20 4.04
C PHE A 259 -7.97 11.21 3.37
N THR A 260 -9.27 11.47 3.46
CA THR A 260 -10.29 10.65 2.79
C THR A 260 -10.06 10.60 1.28
N PHE A 261 -9.79 11.73 0.64
CA PHE A 261 -9.53 11.77 -0.80
C PHE A 261 -8.21 11.08 -1.19
N VAL A 262 -7.17 11.13 -0.33
CA VAL A 262 -5.95 10.34 -0.54
C VAL A 262 -6.26 8.84 -0.48
N CYS A 263 -7.04 8.38 0.50
CA CYS A 263 -7.47 6.98 0.60
C CYS A 263 -8.28 6.55 -0.63
N LEU A 264 -9.19 7.39 -1.11
CA LEU A 264 -9.97 7.13 -2.33
C LEU A 264 -9.07 7.12 -3.59
N THR A 265 -8.03 7.96 -3.65
CA THR A 265 -7.03 7.92 -4.74
C THR A 265 -6.35 6.56 -4.78
N ILE A 266 -5.88 6.05 -3.63
CA ILE A 266 -5.26 4.72 -3.52
C ILE A 266 -6.26 3.64 -3.96
N ALA A 267 -7.50 3.71 -3.47
CA ALA A 267 -8.54 2.74 -3.83
C ALA A 267 -8.79 2.70 -5.34
N MET A 268 -8.98 3.86 -5.97
CA MET A 268 -9.26 3.95 -7.40
C MET A 268 -8.04 3.55 -8.25
N PHE A 269 -6.82 3.89 -7.82
CA PHE A 269 -5.58 3.47 -8.47
C PHE A 269 -5.44 1.94 -8.47
N MET A 270 -5.63 1.31 -7.32
CA MET A 270 -5.54 -0.15 -7.18
C MET A 270 -6.64 -0.84 -8.00
N THR A 271 -7.88 -0.36 -7.90
CA THR A 271 -9.00 -0.92 -8.68
C THR A 271 -8.76 -0.78 -10.19
N THR A 272 -8.19 0.34 -10.65
CA THR A 272 -7.78 0.52 -12.05
C THR A 272 -6.81 -0.57 -12.48
N GLY A 273 -5.77 -0.83 -11.68
CA GLY A 273 -4.79 -1.87 -11.97
C GLY A 273 -5.39 -3.27 -12.01
N PHE A 274 -6.20 -3.64 -11.02
CA PHE A 274 -6.84 -4.95 -10.98
C PHE A 274 -7.86 -5.15 -12.12
N ALA A 275 -8.65 -4.13 -12.44
CA ALA A 275 -9.57 -4.18 -13.58
C ALA A 275 -8.82 -4.36 -14.91
N GLY A 276 -7.68 -3.69 -15.05
CA GLY A 276 -6.84 -3.82 -16.25
C GLY A 276 -6.14 -5.16 -16.37
N MET A 277 -5.70 -5.73 -15.24
CA MET A 277 -5.07 -7.06 -15.24
C MET A 277 -6.05 -8.21 -15.47
N PHE A 278 -7.31 -8.06 -15.10
CA PHE A 278 -8.29 -9.14 -15.21
C PHE A 278 -8.32 -9.78 -16.62
N PRO A 279 -8.33 -11.12 -16.77
CA PRO A 279 -8.35 -12.15 -15.71
C PRO A 279 -6.95 -12.62 -15.25
N ARG A 280 -5.89 -11.91 -15.64
CA ARG A 280 -4.51 -12.27 -15.33
C ARG A 280 -4.15 -11.85 -13.91
N MET A 281 -3.55 -12.74 -13.14
CA MET A 281 -2.99 -12.45 -11.82
C MET A 281 -1.51 -12.08 -11.91
N LEU A 282 -0.76 -12.80 -12.77
CA LEU A 282 0.62 -12.47 -13.13
C LEU A 282 0.72 -12.39 -14.65
N PRO A 283 0.50 -11.19 -15.22
CA PRO A 283 0.59 -10.98 -16.66
C PRO A 283 2.02 -11.21 -17.18
N SER A 284 2.14 -11.87 -18.32
CA SER A 284 3.41 -11.95 -19.06
C SER A 284 3.44 -10.87 -20.15
N ARG A 285 4.58 -10.14 -20.22
CA ARG A 285 4.82 -9.20 -21.33
C ARG A 285 5.50 -9.84 -22.54
N ILE A 286 5.95 -11.11 -22.42
CA ILE A 286 6.62 -11.83 -23.52
C ILE A 286 5.55 -12.46 -24.42
N ASN A 287 4.64 -13.25 -23.82
CA ASN A 287 3.51 -13.84 -24.51
C ASN A 287 2.39 -14.07 -23.51
N ASP A 288 1.18 -13.65 -23.87
CA ASP A 288 0.00 -13.76 -22.98
C ASP A 288 -0.33 -15.20 -22.57
N ALA A 289 0.02 -16.18 -23.41
CA ALA A 289 -0.15 -17.59 -23.11
C ALA A 289 0.67 -18.06 -21.87
N TYR A 290 1.69 -17.32 -21.45
CA TYR A 290 2.49 -17.61 -20.26
C TYR A 290 1.98 -16.89 -19.01
N SER A 291 0.94 -16.09 -19.13
CA SER A 291 0.32 -15.40 -18.00
C SER A 291 -0.34 -16.39 -17.04
N THR A 292 -0.17 -16.16 -15.75
CA THR A 292 -0.94 -16.84 -14.73
C THR A 292 -2.29 -16.14 -14.59
N THR A 293 -3.38 -16.86 -14.87
CA THR A 293 -4.75 -16.34 -14.79
C THR A 293 -5.47 -16.87 -13.55
N LEU A 294 -6.54 -16.22 -13.15
CA LEU A 294 -7.40 -16.70 -12.07
C LEU A 294 -7.97 -18.10 -12.36
N TYR A 295 -8.16 -18.46 -13.65
CA TYR A 295 -8.74 -19.76 -14.04
C TYR A 295 -7.74 -20.91 -13.91
N ASN A 296 -6.46 -20.68 -14.23
CA ASN A 296 -5.43 -21.72 -14.15
C ASN A 296 -4.72 -21.76 -12.77
N ALA A 297 -4.98 -20.81 -11.91
CA ALA A 297 -4.34 -20.69 -10.62
C ALA A 297 -5.27 -20.95 -9.43
N ALA A 298 -6.58 -20.95 -9.63
CA ALA A 298 -7.56 -21.14 -8.56
C ALA A 298 -7.47 -22.53 -7.94
N GLY A 299 -7.63 -22.58 -6.63
CA GLY A 299 -7.76 -23.81 -5.87
C GLY A 299 -9.04 -24.58 -6.20
N SER A 300 -9.27 -25.73 -5.56
CA SER A 300 -10.47 -26.51 -5.79
C SER A 300 -11.75 -25.74 -5.44
N GLN A 301 -12.85 -26.05 -6.13
CA GLN A 301 -14.17 -25.42 -5.89
C GLN A 301 -14.60 -25.52 -4.43
N LEU A 302 -14.34 -26.67 -3.78
CA LEU A 302 -14.68 -26.88 -2.37
C LEU A 302 -13.89 -25.93 -1.47
N ASN A 303 -12.57 -25.80 -1.73
CA ASN A 303 -11.70 -24.89 -0.98
C ASN A 303 -12.18 -23.43 -1.10
N LEU A 304 -12.37 -22.93 -2.33
CA LEU A 304 -12.84 -21.58 -2.59
C LEU A 304 -14.18 -21.29 -1.91
N LYS A 305 -15.10 -22.29 -1.90
CA LYS A 305 -16.42 -22.19 -1.27
C LYS A 305 -16.31 -22.12 0.26
N ILE A 306 -15.50 -22.98 0.89
CA ILE A 306 -15.28 -22.96 2.34
C ILE A 306 -14.68 -21.59 2.76
N MET A 307 -13.62 -21.17 2.08
CA MET A 307 -12.99 -19.88 2.33
C MET A 307 -13.97 -18.70 2.19
N PHE A 308 -14.84 -18.74 1.18
CA PHE A 308 -15.85 -17.70 0.97
C PHE A 308 -16.80 -17.57 2.16
N PHE A 309 -17.31 -18.68 2.69
CA PHE A 309 -18.17 -18.64 3.88
C PHE A 309 -17.43 -18.17 5.12
N VAL A 310 -16.19 -18.62 5.32
CA VAL A 310 -15.34 -18.14 6.42
C VAL A 310 -15.11 -16.63 6.29
N ALA A 311 -14.77 -16.13 5.10
CA ALA A 311 -14.57 -14.70 4.86
C ALA A 311 -15.83 -13.87 5.11
N MET A 312 -17.01 -14.36 4.70
CA MET A 312 -18.29 -13.68 4.94
C MET A 312 -18.58 -13.46 6.44
N VAL A 313 -18.11 -14.35 7.30
CA VAL A 313 -18.28 -14.22 8.76
C VAL A 313 -17.14 -13.41 9.39
N MET A 314 -15.89 -13.74 9.04
CA MET A 314 -14.73 -13.19 9.73
C MET A 314 -14.40 -11.74 9.29
N VAL A 315 -14.58 -11.40 8.02
CA VAL A 315 -14.24 -10.05 7.52
C VAL A 315 -15.09 -8.96 8.19
N PRO A 316 -16.41 -9.08 8.34
CA PRO A 316 -17.20 -8.11 9.09
C PRO A 316 -16.77 -7.98 10.56
N ILE A 317 -16.38 -9.07 11.22
CA ILE A 317 -15.89 -9.06 12.60
C ILE A 317 -14.56 -8.27 12.68
N VAL A 318 -13.63 -8.53 11.76
CA VAL A 318 -12.34 -7.83 11.71
C VAL A 318 -12.53 -6.35 11.43
N ILE A 319 -13.40 -5.99 10.47
CA ILE A 319 -13.73 -4.59 10.18
C ILE A 319 -14.34 -3.91 11.41
N GLY A 320 -15.30 -4.57 12.07
CA GLY A 320 -15.93 -4.06 13.30
C GLY A 320 -14.91 -3.81 14.41
N TYR A 321 -14.00 -4.78 14.64
CA TYR A 321 -12.91 -4.64 15.60
C TYR A 321 -11.98 -3.49 15.25
N GLN A 322 -11.61 -3.35 13.98
CA GLN A 322 -10.71 -2.29 13.54
C GLN A 322 -11.36 -0.91 13.70
N LEU A 323 -12.63 -0.74 13.31
CA LEU A 323 -13.37 0.50 13.52
C LEU A 323 -13.50 0.84 15.02
N TRP A 324 -13.74 -0.16 15.86
CA TRP A 324 -13.75 0.02 17.31
C TRP A 324 -12.39 0.49 17.83
N SER A 325 -11.29 -0.13 17.42
CA SER A 325 -9.93 0.29 17.77
C SER A 325 -9.66 1.75 17.36
N TYR A 326 -10.00 2.13 16.14
CA TYR A 326 -9.86 3.53 15.70
C TYR A 326 -10.71 4.50 16.52
N SER A 327 -11.87 4.08 17.00
CA SER A 327 -12.75 4.90 17.85
C SER A 327 -12.19 5.13 19.25
N LEU A 328 -11.50 4.14 19.82
CA LEU A 328 -10.85 4.25 21.14
C LEU A 328 -9.72 5.28 21.13
N PHE A 329 -8.93 5.30 20.08
CA PHE A 329 -7.76 6.18 19.95
C PHE A 329 -8.03 7.42 19.09
N LYS A 330 -9.28 7.92 19.03
CA LYS A 330 -9.66 9.04 18.16
C LYS A 330 -9.09 10.40 18.59
N ASN A 331 -8.74 10.57 19.87
CA ASN A 331 -8.32 11.86 20.42
C ASN A 331 -6.97 12.31 19.86
N LYS A 332 -6.77 13.63 19.82
CA LYS A 332 -5.48 14.22 19.47
C LYS A 332 -4.50 14.07 20.64
N ILE A 333 -3.25 13.86 20.30
CA ILE A 333 -2.16 13.70 21.25
C ILE A 333 -1.42 15.03 21.35
N HIS A 334 -1.29 15.54 22.57
CA HIS A 334 -0.53 16.77 22.85
C HIS A 334 0.90 16.42 23.27
N LYS A 335 1.85 17.29 22.93
CA LYS A 335 3.27 17.07 23.24
C LYS A 335 3.53 16.81 24.72
N ASP A 336 2.91 17.60 25.60
CA ASP A 336 3.13 17.53 27.06
C ASP A 336 2.51 16.30 27.71
N SER A 337 1.54 15.66 27.09
CA SER A 337 0.87 14.46 27.60
C SER A 337 1.45 13.15 27.01
N ALA A 338 2.32 13.23 26.03
CA ALA A 338 2.85 12.07 25.33
C ALA A 338 3.88 11.31 26.19
N LYS A 339 3.54 10.07 26.54
CA LYS A 339 4.38 9.16 27.34
C LYS A 339 5.25 8.23 26.51
N GLY A 340 4.96 8.13 25.21
CA GLY A 340 5.49 7.13 24.30
C GLY A 340 4.62 5.89 24.25
N TYR A 341 4.76 5.13 23.17
CA TYR A 341 4.07 3.87 22.96
C TYR A 341 4.89 2.75 23.60
N HIS A 342 4.28 2.00 24.54
CA HIS A 342 4.87 0.86 25.24
C HIS A 342 3.96 -0.36 25.14
#